data_485420923513597976b7c573f16e2ca9
#
_entry.id   485420923513597976b7c573f16e2ca9
#
_cell.length_a   1.000
_cell.length_b   1.000
_cell.length_c   1.000
_cell.angle_alpha   90.00
_cell.angle_beta   90.00
_cell.angle_gamma   90.00
#
_symmetry.space_group_name_H-M   'P 1'
#
loop_
_entity.id
_entity.type
_entity.pdbx_description
1 polymer ?
#
loop_
_entity_poly.entity_id
_entity_poly.type
_entity_poly.pdbx_seq_one_letter_code
_entity_poly.pdbx_strand_id
1 'polypeptide(L)'
;MHSIILTVHNKGWLIGDVIERIKETTVGEYELIVVVDGCSDNSEEVVKKSVDGMKNYTVLFADDVFETKANNMGLRAAVGDKVIIVQDDMLIKEVGWNLRMEKPFNAFDDVFAVTARTAHNWEWNPYN
;
A
#
# COMPACT_ATOMS: atom_id res chain seq x y z
N MET A 1 1.17 -2.25 15.47
CA MET A 1 0.95 -2.91 14.18
C MET A 1 0.59 -1.88 13.12
N HIS A 2 1.15 -1.99 11.95
CA HIS A 2 0.81 -1.10 10.83
C HIS A 2 -0.34 -1.67 10.02
N SER A 3 -1.27 -0.82 9.59
CA SER A 3 -2.28 -1.17 8.60
C SER A 3 -1.88 -0.55 7.27
N ILE A 4 -1.61 -1.39 6.28
CA ILE A 4 -1.24 -0.94 4.94
C ILE A 4 -2.48 -1.02 4.05
N ILE A 5 -2.88 0.12 3.50
CA ILE A 5 -4.04 0.22 2.61
C ILE A 5 -3.53 0.38 1.18
N LEU A 6 -3.95 -0.52 0.31
CA LEU A 6 -3.58 -0.56 -1.09
C LEU A 6 -4.85 -0.57 -1.93
N THR A 7 -5.14 0.51 -2.61
CA THR A 7 -6.25 0.57 -3.55
C THR A 7 -5.76 0.23 -4.95
N VAL A 8 -6.54 -0.53 -5.71
CA VAL A 8 -6.18 -0.93 -7.06
C VAL A 8 -7.34 -0.70 -8.03
N HIS A 9 -7.02 -0.11 -9.17
CA HIS A 9 -7.95 0.04 -10.28
C HIS A 9 -7.24 -0.29 -11.59
N ASN A 10 -7.64 -1.42 -12.20
CA ASN A 10 -7.13 -1.87 -13.50
C ASN A 10 -5.60 -1.86 -13.63
N LYS A 11 -4.93 -2.52 -12.68
CA LYS A 11 -3.47 -2.71 -12.66
C LYS A 11 -3.09 -4.19 -12.58
N GLY A 12 -3.85 -5.05 -13.23
CA GLY A 12 -3.59 -6.49 -13.18
C GLY A 12 -2.18 -6.89 -13.61
N TRP A 13 -1.58 -6.10 -14.50
CA TRP A 13 -0.22 -6.32 -14.98
C TRP A 13 0.86 -5.90 -13.97
N LEU A 14 0.52 -5.17 -12.93
CA LEU A 14 1.49 -4.61 -11.97
C LEU A 14 1.18 -4.95 -10.51
N ILE A 15 -0.08 -5.11 -10.15
CA ILE A 15 -0.49 -5.22 -8.75
C ILE A 15 0.15 -6.42 -8.04
N GLY A 16 0.41 -7.50 -8.75
CA GLY A 16 1.11 -8.65 -8.18
C GLY A 16 2.51 -8.29 -7.71
N ASP A 17 3.26 -7.54 -8.51
CA ASP A 17 4.58 -7.07 -8.14
C ASP A 17 4.54 -6.10 -6.98
N VAL A 18 3.55 -5.21 -6.94
CA VAL A 18 3.37 -4.27 -5.83
C VAL A 18 3.16 -5.03 -4.51
N ILE A 19 2.28 -6.02 -4.51
CA ILE A 19 2.01 -6.84 -3.31
C ILE A 19 3.24 -7.65 -2.91
N GLU A 20 3.93 -8.26 -3.85
CA GLU A 20 5.16 -9.01 -3.55
C GLU A 20 6.22 -8.11 -2.93
N ARG A 21 6.40 -6.89 -3.42
CA ARG A 21 7.32 -5.93 -2.83
C ARG A 21 6.94 -5.60 -1.39
N ILE A 22 5.67 -5.38 -1.12
CA ILE A 22 5.18 -5.13 0.24
C ILE A 22 5.52 -6.33 1.14
N LYS A 23 5.26 -7.54 0.69
CA LYS A 23 5.55 -8.78 1.45
C LYS A 23 7.03 -8.93 1.76
N GLU A 24 7.90 -8.63 0.81
CA GLU A 24 9.35 -8.81 0.95
C GLU A 24 10.02 -7.71 1.78
N THR A 25 9.44 -6.52 1.83
CA THR A 25 10.11 -5.34 2.39
C THR A 25 9.52 -4.85 3.71
N THR A 26 8.30 -5.24 4.05
CA THR A 26 7.63 -4.81 5.27
C THR A 26 8.11 -5.63 6.47
N VAL A 27 8.49 -4.96 7.55
CA VAL A 27 9.06 -5.57 8.75
C VAL A 27 8.12 -5.37 9.93
N GLY A 28 8.03 -6.38 10.80
CA GLY A 28 7.18 -6.38 11.97
C GLY A 28 5.76 -6.86 11.66
N GLU A 29 4.88 -6.73 12.62
CA GLU A 29 3.48 -7.08 12.43
C GLU A 29 2.76 -6.03 11.61
N TYR A 30 2.01 -6.46 10.61
CA TYR A 30 1.19 -5.58 9.79
C TYR A 30 0.00 -6.35 9.22
N GLU A 31 -1.00 -5.62 8.83
CA GLU A 31 -2.08 -6.14 7.99
C GLU A 31 -2.05 -5.45 6.63
N LEU A 32 -2.42 -6.16 5.59
CA LEU A 32 -2.60 -5.60 4.25
C LEU A 32 -4.08 -5.57 3.91
N ILE A 33 -4.60 -4.38 3.65
CA ILE A 33 -5.98 -4.19 3.23
C ILE A 33 -5.96 -3.75 1.77
N VAL A 34 -6.43 -4.60 0.88
CA VAL A 34 -6.50 -4.29 -0.54
C VAL A 34 -7.93 -3.94 -0.90
N VAL A 35 -8.13 -2.78 -1.49
CA VAL A 35 -9.44 -2.36 -1.99
C VAL A 35 -9.42 -2.47 -3.52
N VAL A 36 -10.16 -3.43 -4.05
CA VAL A 36 -10.32 -3.64 -5.48
C VAL A 36 -11.45 -2.74 -5.95
N ASP A 37 -11.11 -1.66 -6.67
CA ASP A 37 -12.05 -0.62 -7.02
C ASP A 37 -12.44 -0.67 -8.49
N GLY A 38 -13.58 -1.26 -8.77
CA GLY A 38 -14.21 -1.26 -10.11
C GLY A 38 -13.32 -1.82 -11.21
N CYS A 39 -12.55 -2.88 -10.91
CA CYS A 39 -11.63 -3.46 -11.88
C CYS A 39 -12.38 -4.27 -12.93
N SER A 40 -12.09 -4.01 -14.21
CA SER A 40 -12.62 -4.75 -15.36
C SER A 40 -11.59 -5.70 -15.98
N ASP A 41 -10.34 -5.62 -15.54
CA ASP A 41 -9.27 -6.52 -15.97
C ASP A 41 -9.10 -7.68 -14.97
N ASN A 42 -7.94 -8.35 -14.98
CA ASN A 42 -7.64 -9.46 -14.08
C ASN A 42 -7.09 -9.04 -12.71
N SER A 43 -7.20 -7.75 -12.32
CA SER A 43 -6.66 -7.25 -11.05
C SER A 43 -7.18 -8.03 -9.84
N GLU A 44 -8.49 -8.30 -9.78
CA GLU A 44 -9.09 -9.05 -8.67
C GLU A 44 -8.45 -10.43 -8.52
N GLU A 45 -8.31 -11.15 -9.62
CA GLU A 45 -7.71 -12.48 -9.63
C GLU A 45 -6.25 -12.44 -9.16
N VAL A 46 -5.48 -11.48 -9.66
CA VAL A 46 -4.07 -11.31 -9.29
C VAL A 46 -3.94 -10.96 -7.80
N VAL A 47 -4.80 -10.07 -7.29
CA VAL A 47 -4.82 -9.70 -5.86
C VAL A 47 -5.09 -10.93 -5.01
N LYS A 48 -6.14 -11.69 -5.31
CA LYS A 48 -6.50 -12.88 -4.54
C LYS A 48 -5.37 -13.91 -4.50
N LYS A 49 -4.70 -14.10 -5.62
CA LYS A 49 -3.55 -15.00 -5.71
C LYS A 49 -2.35 -14.48 -4.91
N SER A 50 -2.10 -13.19 -4.97
CA SER A 50 -0.92 -12.57 -4.33
C SER A 50 -1.03 -12.55 -2.81
N VAL A 51 -2.22 -12.39 -2.25
CA VAL A 51 -2.44 -12.37 -0.80
C VAL A 51 -2.63 -13.75 -0.20
N ASP A 52 -2.85 -14.77 -1.04
CA ASP A 52 -3.02 -16.14 -0.56
C ASP A 52 -1.80 -16.58 0.24
N GLY A 53 -2.03 -17.15 1.40
CA GLY A 53 -0.97 -17.57 2.33
C GLY A 53 -0.43 -16.46 3.23
N MET A 54 -0.84 -15.22 3.05
CA MET A 54 -0.49 -14.15 3.99
C MET A 54 -1.20 -14.35 5.33
N LYS A 55 -0.51 -14.00 6.41
CA LYS A 55 -1.02 -14.18 7.76
C LYS A 55 -2.18 -13.23 8.07
N ASN A 56 -2.14 -12.02 7.59
CA ASN A 56 -3.09 -10.98 8.00
C ASN A 56 -3.41 -10.06 6.82
N TYR A 57 -4.52 -10.30 6.18
CA TYR A 57 -4.96 -9.49 5.03
C TYR A 57 -6.49 -9.43 4.96
N THR A 58 -6.98 -8.41 4.26
CA THR A 58 -8.38 -8.21 3.94
C THR A 58 -8.50 -7.71 2.50
N VAL A 59 -9.41 -8.27 1.73
CA VAL A 59 -9.72 -7.79 0.38
C VAL A 59 -11.13 -7.22 0.39
N LEU A 60 -11.25 -5.94 0.03
CA LEU A 60 -12.53 -5.23 -0.08
C LEU A 60 -12.80 -4.90 -1.54
N PHE A 61 -14.06 -4.74 -1.87
CA PHE A 61 -14.51 -4.43 -3.23
C PHE A 61 -15.32 -3.14 -3.24
N ALA A 62 -15.03 -2.27 -4.19
CA ALA A 62 -15.72 -1.01 -4.40
C ALA A 62 -16.19 -0.90 -5.85
N ASP A 63 -17.19 -0.07 -6.08
CA ASP A 63 -17.87 0.08 -7.39
C ASP A 63 -17.38 1.32 -8.14
N ASP A 64 -16.07 1.37 -8.43
CA ASP A 64 -15.45 2.48 -9.17
C ASP A 64 -15.68 3.83 -8.46
N VAL A 65 -15.33 3.87 -7.20
CA VAL A 65 -15.56 5.05 -6.34
C VAL A 65 -14.38 6.02 -6.31
N PHE A 66 -13.28 5.68 -6.98
CA PHE A 66 -12.04 6.42 -7.03
C PHE A 66 -11.27 6.38 -5.70
N GLU A 67 -10.06 6.92 -5.75
CA GLU A 67 -9.04 6.73 -4.71
C GLU A 67 -9.48 7.16 -3.31
N THR A 68 -10.06 8.35 -3.18
CA THR A 68 -10.40 8.89 -1.85
C THR A 68 -11.41 8.00 -1.12
N LYS A 69 -12.48 7.61 -1.79
CA LYS A 69 -13.50 6.75 -1.18
C LYS A 69 -12.99 5.33 -0.96
N ALA A 70 -12.19 4.80 -1.87
CA ALA A 70 -11.58 3.50 -1.72
C ALA A 70 -10.60 3.48 -0.53
N ASN A 71 -9.76 4.50 -0.39
CA ASN A 71 -8.89 4.65 0.77
C ASN A 71 -9.69 4.72 2.07
N ASN A 72 -10.80 5.44 2.07
CA ASN A 72 -11.67 5.53 3.25
C ASN A 72 -12.29 4.19 3.64
N MET A 73 -12.62 3.35 2.67
CA MET A 73 -13.07 1.98 2.95
C MET A 73 -11.98 1.20 3.67
N GLY A 74 -10.76 1.27 3.19
CA GLY A 74 -9.61 0.64 3.82
C GLY A 74 -9.37 1.18 5.23
N LEU A 75 -9.44 2.49 5.40
CA LEU A 75 -9.26 3.14 6.71
C LEU A 75 -10.27 2.65 7.74
N ARG A 76 -11.52 2.47 7.34
CA ARG A 76 -12.55 1.97 8.26
C ARG A 76 -12.33 0.52 8.67
N ALA A 77 -11.66 -0.27 7.85
CA ALA A 77 -11.34 -1.66 8.14
C ALA A 77 -10.04 -1.81 8.93
N ALA A 78 -9.20 -0.78 8.95
CA ALA A 78 -7.88 -0.83 9.57
C ALA A 78 -7.99 -0.94 11.10
N VAL A 79 -7.17 -1.80 11.68
CA VAL A 79 -7.11 -1.99 13.14
C VAL A 79 -5.74 -1.64 13.72
N GLY A 80 -4.77 -1.32 12.89
CA GLY A 80 -3.44 -0.88 13.33
C GLY A 80 -3.45 0.53 13.92
N ASP A 81 -2.45 0.81 14.73
CA ASP A 81 -2.28 2.12 15.37
C ASP A 81 -1.73 3.18 14.41
N LYS A 82 -1.08 2.74 13.33
CA LYS A 82 -0.63 3.63 12.26
C LYS A 82 -1.07 3.06 10.93
N VAL A 83 -1.53 3.93 10.06
CA VAL A 83 -2.05 3.58 8.74
C VAL A 83 -1.10 4.11 7.67
N ILE A 84 -0.78 3.26 6.70
CA ILE A 84 0.05 3.62 5.56
C ILE A 84 -0.79 3.43 4.29
N ILE A 85 -0.86 4.45 3.46
CA ILE A 85 -1.55 4.37 2.18
C ILE A 85 -0.50 4.18 1.09
N VAL A 86 -0.65 3.13 0.29
CA VAL A 86 0.22 2.79 -0.83
C VAL A 86 -0.60 2.76 -2.10
N GLN A 87 -0.08 3.37 -3.15
CA GLN A 87 -0.73 3.36 -4.46
C GLN A 87 -0.39 2.09 -5.25
N ASP A 88 -1.23 1.75 -6.21
CA ASP A 88 -1.14 0.50 -6.98
C ASP A 88 0.01 0.45 -8.01
N ASP A 89 0.78 1.51 -8.12
CA ASP A 89 1.96 1.60 -8.99
C ASP A 89 3.26 1.79 -8.20
N MET A 90 3.24 1.56 -6.90
CA MET A 90 4.38 1.78 -6.02
C MET A 90 5.15 0.47 -5.79
N LEU A 91 6.36 0.38 -6.34
CA LEU A 91 7.25 -0.76 -6.14
C LEU A 91 8.26 -0.43 -5.04
N ILE A 92 7.99 -0.88 -3.84
CA ILE A 92 8.82 -0.60 -2.68
C ILE A 92 10.06 -1.50 -2.70
N LYS A 93 11.23 -0.90 -2.59
CA LYS A 93 12.52 -1.62 -2.67
C LYS A 93 13.24 -1.73 -1.34
N GLU A 94 13.02 -0.81 -0.42
CA GLU A 94 13.77 -0.76 0.84
C GLU A 94 13.16 -1.67 1.90
N VAL A 95 13.92 -2.64 2.38
CA VAL A 95 13.51 -3.49 3.51
C VAL A 95 13.46 -2.63 4.78
N GLY A 96 12.35 -2.71 5.52
CA GLY A 96 12.14 -1.90 6.71
C GLY A 96 11.62 -0.49 6.44
N TRP A 97 11.15 -0.22 5.23
CA TRP A 97 10.62 1.08 4.83
C TRP A 97 9.54 1.60 5.78
N ASN A 98 8.68 0.71 6.26
CA ASN A 98 7.58 1.07 7.16
C ASN A 98 8.08 1.54 8.52
N LEU A 99 9.14 0.93 9.04
CA LEU A 99 9.76 1.36 10.30
C LEU A 99 10.48 2.69 10.14
N ARG A 100 11.09 2.90 8.98
CA ARG A 100 11.74 4.18 8.67
C ARG A 100 10.73 5.32 8.58
N MET A 101 9.58 5.09 7.98
CA MET A 101 8.51 6.06 7.92
C MET A 101 7.93 6.38 9.31
N GLU A 102 8.00 5.44 10.23
CA GLU A 102 7.52 5.63 11.60
C GLU A 102 8.43 6.52 12.45
N LYS A 103 9.71 6.61 12.12
CA LYS A 103 10.69 7.35 12.95
C LYS A 103 10.29 8.78 13.34
N PRO A 104 9.75 9.62 12.44
CA PRO A 104 9.34 10.96 12.84
C PRO A 104 8.26 10.99 13.92
N PHE A 105 7.36 10.01 13.96
CA PHE A 105 6.35 9.91 15.01
C PHE A 105 6.96 9.64 16.37
N ASN A 106 8.07 8.91 16.42
CA ASN A 106 8.78 8.61 17.65
C ASN A 106 9.70 9.77 18.10
N ALA A 107 10.15 10.59 17.16
CA ALA A 107 11.07 11.69 17.43
C ALA A 107 10.37 12.99 17.84
N PHE A 108 9.12 13.20 17.40
CA PHE A 108 8.35 14.43 17.63
C PHE A 108 6.94 14.09 18.09
N ASP A 109 6.41 14.89 18.99
CA ASP A 109 5.07 14.67 19.56
C ASP A 109 3.92 15.18 18.69
N ASP A 110 4.21 16.07 17.76
CA ASP A 110 3.22 16.80 16.98
C ASP A 110 3.15 16.39 15.51
N VAL A 111 3.67 15.20 15.16
CA VAL A 111 3.60 14.69 13.79
C VAL A 111 2.23 14.05 13.53
N PHE A 112 1.51 14.61 12.58
CA PHE A 112 0.23 14.05 12.13
C PHE A 112 0.40 13.04 11.00
N ALA A 113 1.25 13.35 10.02
CA ALA A 113 1.46 12.49 8.87
C ALA A 113 2.88 12.63 8.33
N VAL A 114 3.36 11.57 7.69
CA VAL A 114 4.66 11.51 7.04
C VAL A 114 4.45 11.03 5.61
N THR A 115 5.08 11.70 4.65
CA THR A 115 5.03 11.32 3.24
C THR A 115 6.40 10.83 2.81
N ALA A 116 6.46 9.65 2.20
CA ALA A 116 7.67 9.17 1.60
C ALA A 116 7.94 9.91 0.29
N ARG A 117 9.22 10.20 0.04
CA ARG A 117 9.64 10.77 -1.22
C ARG A 117 9.92 9.67 -2.21
N THR A 118 9.34 9.77 -3.39
CA THR A 118 9.63 8.84 -4.48
C THR A 118 10.67 9.46 -5.41
N ALA A 119 11.62 8.65 -5.82
CA ALA A 119 12.60 9.04 -6.84
C ALA A 119 12.20 8.33 -8.13
N HIS A 120 11.59 9.03 -9.03
CA HIS A 120 11.22 8.42 -10.29
C HIS A 120 11.99 9.06 -11.45
N ASN A 121 11.52 10.02 -12.11
CA ASN A 121 12.12 10.50 -13.37
C ASN A 121 13.51 11.08 -13.26
N TRP A 122 13.81 11.74 -12.18
CA TRP A 122 15.05 12.51 -12.10
C TRP A 122 16.29 11.63 -11.91
N GLU A 123 16.16 10.39 -11.49
CA GLU A 123 17.29 9.49 -11.32
C GLU A 123 18.03 9.21 -12.62
N TRP A 124 17.28 9.05 -13.69
CA TRP A 124 17.84 8.72 -14.98
C TRP A 124 17.82 9.89 -15.96
N ASN A 125 17.37 11.03 -15.51
CA ASN A 125 17.44 12.27 -16.27
C ASN A 125 18.31 13.29 -15.53
N PRO A 126 19.59 13.41 -15.92
CA PRO A 126 20.53 14.28 -15.20
C PRO A 126 20.19 15.77 -15.28
N TYR A 127 19.21 16.13 -16.07
CA TYR A 127 18.80 17.54 -16.24
C TYR A 127 17.58 17.91 -15.39
N ASN A 128 17.09 16.98 -14.64
CA ASN A 128 16.00 17.22 -13.71
C ASN A 128 16.49 17.71 -12.36
#